data_eb738d70bc2f14a02bfb204f84423ea5
#
_entry.id   eb738d70bc2f14a02bfb204f84423ea5
#
_cell.length_a   1.000
_cell.length_b   1.000
_cell.length_c   1.000
_cell.angle_alpha   90.00
_cell.angle_beta   90.00
_cell.angle_gamma   90.00
#
_symmetry.space_group_name_H-M   'P 1'
#
loop_
_entity.id
_entity.type
_entity.pdbx_description
1 polymer ?
#
loop_
_entity_poly.entity_id
_entity_poly.type
_entity_poly.pdbx_seq_one_letter_code
_entity_poly.pdbx_strand_id
1 'polypeptide(L)'
;ELGYEYRHGEKISPGSSTSERAKYAETILKGRLEAALRRLNSDLPELAIDEAVRRVANYAGTSLIESNREMYNWIRDGIPVDIEIDGQMQRRKAQVVHWTDAIQNDWLVVNQYTVKGKKTDRPDMVVFLNGLPIAIIELKNPADETADVSKAFNQIKNYQTEIGQLFEPS
;
A
#
# COMPACT_ATOMS: atom_id res chain seq x y z
N GLU A 1 -20.24 12.49 0.01
CA GLU A 1 -18.80 12.31 -0.32
C GLU A 1 -18.31 10.99 0.25
N LEU A 2 -17.54 10.22 -0.53
CA LEU A 2 -17.07 8.88 -0.12
C LEU A 2 -15.85 8.93 0.82
N GLY A 3 -15.35 10.12 1.16
CA GLY A 3 -14.22 10.30 2.09
C GLY A 3 -12.83 9.96 1.52
N TYR A 4 -12.71 9.70 0.20
CA TYR A 4 -11.43 9.46 -0.44
C TYR A 4 -10.72 10.76 -0.80
N GLU A 5 -9.42 10.86 -0.50
CA GLU A 5 -8.55 11.84 -1.14
C GLU A 5 -8.22 11.37 -2.57
N TYR A 6 -8.16 12.30 -3.52
CA TYR A 6 -7.75 12.02 -4.90
C TYR A 6 -6.46 12.75 -5.24
N ARG A 7 -5.51 12.04 -5.85
CA ARG A 7 -4.25 12.60 -6.38
C ARG A 7 -3.95 12.06 -7.78
N HIS A 8 -3.35 12.92 -8.61
CA HIS A 8 -2.74 12.47 -9.87
C HIS A 8 -1.34 11.90 -9.58
N GLY A 9 -0.97 10.77 -10.21
CA GLY A 9 0.28 10.07 -9.96
C GLY A 9 1.53 10.94 -10.11
N GLU A 10 1.54 11.90 -11.04
CA GLU A 10 2.64 12.85 -11.20
C GLU A 10 2.88 13.72 -9.95
N LYS A 11 1.81 14.07 -9.22
CA LYS A 11 1.92 14.93 -8.05
C LYS A 11 2.64 14.26 -6.87
N ILE A 12 2.53 12.94 -6.78
CA ILE A 12 3.18 12.16 -5.72
C ILE A 12 4.41 11.38 -6.21
N SER A 13 4.81 11.61 -7.47
CA SER A 13 5.96 10.95 -8.10
C SER A 13 7.29 11.49 -7.55
N PRO A 14 8.37 10.70 -7.64
CA PRO A 14 9.71 11.15 -7.28
C PRO A 14 10.09 12.44 -8.01
N GLY A 15 10.60 13.43 -7.26
CA GLY A 15 11.02 14.72 -7.79
C GLY A 15 9.91 15.77 -7.92
N SER A 16 8.64 15.45 -7.68
CA SER A 16 7.59 16.45 -7.57
C SER A 16 7.69 17.24 -6.26
N SER A 17 7.13 18.45 -6.22
CA SER A 17 7.11 19.28 -5.00
C SER A 17 6.27 18.69 -3.86
N THR A 18 5.38 17.76 -4.19
CA THR A 18 4.49 17.04 -3.25
C THR A 18 4.73 15.53 -3.29
N SER A 19 5.98 15.13 -3.59
CA SER A 19 6.36 13.72 -3.69
C SER A 19 6.09 12.98 -2.39
N GLU A 20 5.46 11.79 -2.49
CA GLU A 20 5.22 10.90 -1.37
C GLU A 20 6.09 9.62 -1.43
N ARG A 21 7.00 9.53 -2.42
CA ARG A 21 7.93 8.41 -2.60
C ARG A 21 9.24 8.86 -3.24
N ALA A 22 10.36 8.27 -2.84
CA ALA A 22 11.68 8.62 -3.35
C ALA A 22 11.99 7.97 -4.70
N LYS A 23 11.39 6.81 -4.99
CA LYS A 23 11.63 6.03 -6.22
C LYS A 23 10.32 5.51 -6.80
N TYR A 24 10.27 5.36 -8.13
CA TYR A 24 9.14 4.73 -8.82
C TYR A 24 8.95 3.25 -8.48
N ALA A 25 9.96 2.58 -7.91
CA ALA A 25 9.86 1.20 -7.44
C ALA A 25 9.18 1.08 -6.06
N GLU A 26 9.04 2.19 -5.33
CA GLU A 26 8.34 2.20 -4.05
C GLU A 26 6.83 2.23 -4.30
N THR A 27 6.14 1.18 -3.87
CA THR A 27 4.69 1.03 -4.01
C THR A 27 3.95 1.39 -2.74
N ILE A 28 4.60 1.33 -1.58
CA ILE A 28 4.07 1.72 -0.28
C ILE A 28 4.37 3.20 -0.04
N LEU A 29 3.36 3.98 0.32
CA LEU A 29 3.49 5.39 0.69
C LEU A 29 3.87 5.47 2.18
N LYS A 30 5.18 5.36 2.46
CA LYS A 30 5.73 5.21 3.82
C LYS A 30 5.28 6.30 4.78
N GLY A 31 5.24 7.55 4.35
CA GLY A 31 4.81 8.68 5.19
C GLY A 31 3.35 8.55 5.64
N ARG A 32 2.47 8.07 4.75
CA ARG A 32 1.06 7.82 5.09
C ARG A 32 0.92 6.62 6.03
N LEU A 33 1.66 5.53 5.78
CA LEU A 33 1.68 4.36 6.65
C LEU A 33 2.14 4.73 8.06
N GLU A 34 3.23 5.48 8.17
CA GLU A 34 3.78 5.95 9.44
C GLU A 34 2.78 6.83 10.21
N ALA A 35 2.16 7.79 9.53
CA ALA A 35 1.14 8.66 10.13
C ALA A 35 -0.09 7.85 10.61
N ALA A 36 -0.51 6.84 9.84
CA ALA A 36 -1.61 5.96 10.22
C ALA A 36 -1.24 5.10 11.44
N LEU A 37 -0.06 4.48 11.44
CA LEU A 37 0.40 3.67 12.56
C LEU A 37 0.49 4.48 13.86
N ARG A 38 1.02 5.71 13.83
CA ARG A 38 1.04 6.61 15.01
C ARG A 38 -0.37 6.94 15.50
N ARG A 39 -1.28 7.23 14.58
CA ARG A 39 -2.66 7.58 14.94
C ARG A 39 -3.42 6.41 15.56
N LEU A 40 -3.23 5.20 15.00
CA LEU A 40 -3.97 4.01 15.41
C LEU A 40 -3.39 3.29 16.64
N ASN A 41 -2.14 3.61 17.04
CA ASN A 41 -1.41 2.93 18.10
C ASN A 41 -0.74 3.93 19.04
N SER A 42 -1.52 4.84 19.60
CA SER A 42 -1.00 5.88 20.50
C SER A 42 -0.38 5.34 21.80
N ASP A 43 -0.61 4.08 22.12
CA ASP A 43 -0.05 3.35 23.27
C ASP A 43 1.30 2.69 22.96
N LEU A 44 1.73 2.66 21.71
CA LEU A 44 3.01 2.09 21.31
C LEU A 44 4.13 3.17 21.31
N PRO A 45 5.35 2.82 21.72
CA PRO A 45 6.49 3.72 21.61
C PRO A 45 6.92 3.93 20.15
N GLU A 46 7.49 5.10 19.84
CA GLU A 46 7.96 5.46 18.49
C GLU A 46 8.87 4.40 17.85
N LEU A 47 9.76 3.79 18.64
CA LEU A 47 10.63 2.71 18.13
C LEU A 47 9.85 1.51 17.60
N ALA A 48 8.71 1.17 18.18
CA ALA A 48 7.85 0.10 17.71
C ALA A 48 7.12 0.50 16.42
N ILE A 49 6.70 1.76 16.30
CA ILE A 49 6.13 2.30 15.06
C ILE A 49 7.16 2.26 13.93
N ASP A 50 8.39 2.74 14.18
CA ASP A 50 9.48 2.71 13.21
C ASP A 50 9.82 1.26 12.78
N GLU A 51 9.80 0.32 13.71
CA GLU A 51 9.99 -1.09 13.40
C GLU A 51 8.86 -1.63 12.51
N ALA A 52 7.61 -1.32 12.83
CA ALA A 52 6.46 -1.74 12.03
C ALA A 52 6.55 -1.20 10.59
N VAL A 53 6.86 0.10 10.42
CA VAL A 53 7.07 0.72 9.09
C VAL A 53 8.20 0.02 8.33
N ARG A 54 9.35 -0.21 8.96
CA ARG A 54 10.49 -0.89 8.33
C ARG A 54 10.15 -2.32 7.91
N ARG A 55 9.42 -3.03 8.75
CA ARG A 55 9.02 -4.42 8.50
C ARG A 55 8.15 -4.52 7.27
N VAL A 56 7.13 -3.66 7.15
CA VAL A 56 6.25 -3.59 5.97
C VAL A 56 7.02 -3.14 4.73
N ALA A 57 7.78 -2.04 4.84
CA ALA A 57 8.45 -1.43 3.69
C ALA A 57 9.59 -2.26 3.10
N ASN A 58 10.18 -3.17 3.87
CA ASN A 58 11.31 -4.00 3.45
C ASN A 58 10.96 -5.50 3.42
N TYR A 59 9.69 -5.85 3.55
CA TYR A 59 9.29 -7.24 3.46
C TYR A 59 9.53 -7.75 2.03
N ALA A 60 10.14 -8.92 1.94
CA ALA A 60 10.35 -9.65 0.71
C ALA A 60 10.11 -11.14 1.01
N GLY A 61 8.95 -11.62 0.64
CA GLY A 61 8.64 -13.05 0.68
C GLY A 61 9.37 -13.81 -0.42
N THR A 62 9.41 -15.13 -0.34
CA THR A 62 10.02 -15.99 -1.37
C THR A 62 9.19 -16.03 -2.66
N SER A 63 7.93 -15.62 -2.58
CA SER A 63 7.00 -15.51 -3.72
C SER A 63 5.97 -14.40 -3.48
N LEU A 64 5.32 -13.95 -4.56
CA LEU A 64 4.23 -12.97 -4.46
C LEU A 64 3.07 -13.48 -3.57
N ILE A 65 2.76 -14.78 -3.64
CA ILE A 65 1.69 -15.39 -2.82
C ILE A 65 2.04 -15.34 -1.33
N GLU A 66 3.30 -15.57 -0.98
CA GLU A 66 3.77 -15.50 0.40
C GLU A 66 3.77 -14.06 0.91
N SER A 67 4.28 -13.12 0.11
CA SER A 67 4.25 -11.68 0.43
C SER A 67 2.82 -11.20 0.64
N ASN A 68 1.91 -11.54 -0.26
CA ASN A 68 0.51 -11.17 -0.16
C ASN A 68 -0.15 -11.76 1.10
N ARG A 69 0.11 -13.04 1.41
CA ARG A 69 -0.42 -13.68 2.63
C ARG A 69 0.05 -12.98 3.90
N GLU A 70 1.32 -12.65 3.98
CA GLU A 70 1.86 -12.00 5.18
C GLU A 70 1.33 -10.57 5.32
N MET A 71 1.29 -9.80 4.21
CA MET A 71 0.69 -8.47 4.20
C MET A 71 -0.80 -8.50 4.60
N TYR A 72 -1.55 -9.49 4.09
CA TYR A 72 -2.94 -9.69 4.49
C TYR A 72 -3.07 -9.95 6.00
N ASN A 73 -2.20 -10.80 6.58
CA ASN A 73 -2.18 -11.06 8.01
C ASN A 73 -1.89 -9.78 8.81
N TRP A 74 -0.95 -8.97 8.37
CA TRP A 74 -0.62 -7.70 9.03
C TRP A 74 -1.75 -6.67 8.93
N ILE A 75 -2.39 -6.58 7.78
CA ILE A 75 -3.57 -5.70 7.59
C ILE A 75 -4.70 -6.14 8.52
N ARG A 76 -4.99 -7.45 8.59
CA ARG A 76 -6.08 -8.00 9.39
C ARG A 76 -5.81 -7.98 10.90
N ASP A 77 -4.61 -8.43 11.31
CA ASP A 77 -4.30 -8.74 12.71
C ASP A 77 -3.35 -7.75 13.38
N GLY A 78 -2.75 -6.83 12.61
CA GLY A 78 -1.69 -5.93 13.04
C GLY A 78 -0.28 -6.53 12.85
N ILE A 79 0.70 -5.64 12.77
CA ILE A 79 2.11 -5.98 12.59
C ILE A 79 2.71 -6.35 13.95
N PRO A 80 3.32 -7.53 14.13
CA PRO A 80 3.96 -7.88 15.39
C PRO A 80 5.18 -6.98 15.63
N VAL A 81 5.26 -6.38 16.81
CA VAL A 81 6.38 -5.56 17.28
C VAL A 81 6.76 -5.98 18.69
N ASP A 82 8.03 -5.93 19.01
CA ASP A 82 8.53 -6.24 20.34
C ASP A 82 8.83 -4.92 21.07
N ILE A 83 8.24 -4.72 22.26
CA ILE A 83 8.42 -3.55 23.10
C ILE A 83 8.90 -3.96 24.48
N GLU A 84 9.72 -3.10 25.11
CA GLU A 84 10.14 -3.27 26.49
C GLU A 84 9.20 -2.53 27.44
N ILE A 85 8.62 -3.26 28.39
CA ILE A 85 7.79 -2.72 29.47
C ILE A 85 8.35 -3.24 30.79
N ASP A 86 8.73 -2.33 31.68
CA ASP A 86 9.28 -2.65 33.00
C ASP A 86 10.48 -3.63 32.94
N GLY A 87 11.35 -3.47 31.95
CA GLY A 87 12.53 -4.32 31.74
C GLY A 87 12.22 -5.69 31.13
N GLN A 88 10.99 -5.93 30.67
CA GLN A 88 10.59 -7.18 30.01
C GLN A 88 10.16 -6.95 28.58
N MET A 89 10.66 -7.78 27.66
CA MET A 89 10.24 -7.76 26.28
C MET A 89 8.83 -8.35 26.13
N GLN A 90 7.92 -7.58 25.57
CA GLN A 90 6.55 -8.00 25.29
C GLN A 90 6.25 -7.86 23.80
N ARG A 91 5.63 -8.89 23.21
CA ARG A 91 5.13 -8.83 21.85
C ARG A 91 3.78 -8.15 21.83
N ARG A 92 3.67 -7.11 21.03
CA ARG A 92 2.44 -6.36 20.75
C ARG A 92 2.12 -6.41 19.25
N LYS A 93 0.95 -5.90 18.87
CA LYS A 93 0.54 -5.78 17.46
C LYS A 93 0.23 -4.32 17.14
N ALA A 94 0.95 -3.74 16.21
CA ALA A 94 0.65 -2.41 15.69
C ALA A 94 -0.49 -2.52 14.66
N GLN A 95 -1.64 -1.94 14.96
CA GLN A 95 -2.81 -1.94 14.09
C GLN A 95 -2.53 -1.09 12.84
N VAL A 96 -2.84 -1.67 11.68
CA VAL A 96 -2.66 -1.02 10.37
C VAL A 96 -3.96 -0.40 9.88
N VAL A 97 -5.11 -0.98 10.25
CA VAL A 97 -6.44 -0.56 9.80
C VAL A 97 -7.39 -0.46 10.98
N HIS A 98 -8.17 0.61 11.02
CA HIS A 98 -9.29 0.74 11.96
C HIS A 98 -10.55 0.14 11.33
N TRP A 99 -10.90 -1.07 11.75
CA TRP A 99 -11.96 -1.86 11.11
C TRP A 99 -13.39 -1.41 11.41
N THR A 100 -13.61 -0.79 12.57
CA THR A 100 -14.96 -0.41 13.02
C THR A 100 -15.35 1.01 12.65
N ASP A 101 -14.37 1.86 12.31
CA ASP A 101 -14.61 3.24 11.89
C ASP A 101 -13.72 3.59 10.70
N ALA A 102 -14.30 3.60 9.52
CA ALA A 102 -13.59 3.86 8.26
C ALA A 102 -12.98 5.27 8.19
N ILE A 103 -13.52 6.24 8.93
CA ILE A 103 -13.04 7.63 8.95
C ILE A 103 -11.67 7.73 9.62
N GLN A 104 -11.35 6.80 10.51
CA GLN A 104 -10.05 6.73 11.16
C GLN A 104 -8.91 6.29 10.21
N ASN A 105 -9.23 5.85 9.01
CA ASN A 105 -8.25 5.46 8.02
C ASN A 105 -8.00 6.59 7.01
N ASP A 106 -6.79 6.58 6.45
CA ASP A 106 -6.41 7.44 5.33
C ASP A 106 -6.70 6.71 4.01
N TRP A 107 -7.69 7.22 3.26
CA TRP A 107 -8.10 6.69 1.98
C TRP A 107 -7.61 7.59 0.85
N LEU A 108 -6.81 7.05 -0.06
CA LEU A 108 -6.28 7.77 -1.21
C LEU A 108 -6.53 6.99 -2.50
N VAL A 109 -7.05 7.67 -3.51
CA VAL A 109 -7.11 7.17 -4.89
C VAL A 109 -6.11 7.93 -5.74
N VAL A 110 -5.22 7.20 -6.39
CA VAL A 110 -4.22 7.76 -7.30
C VAL A 110 -4.48 7.28 -8.71
N ASN A 111 -4.72 8.21 -9.66
CA ASN A 111 -4.78 7.84 -11.06
C ASN A 111 -3.40 7.94 -11.72
N GLN A 112 -3.18 7.16 -12.77
CA GLN A 112 -1.93 7.14 -13.55
C GLN A 112 -0.69 6.93 -12.67
N TYR A 113 -0.75 5.92 -11.79
CA TYR A 113 0.30 5.61 -10.83
C TYR A 113 1.45 4.85 -11.49
N THR A 114 2.52 5.55 -11.85
CA THR A 114 3.69 4.93 -12.50
C THR A 114 4.50 4.09 -11.51
N VAL A 115 4.77 2.83 -11.85
CA VAL A 115 5.60 1.91 -11.09
C VAL A 115 6.73 1.37 -11.96
N LYS A 116 7.94 1.29 -11.41
CA LYS A 116 9.10 0.64 -12.04
C LYS A 116 9.41 -0.67 -11.31
N GLY A 117 9.13 -1.78 -11.98
CA GLY A 117 9.54 -3.12 -11.61
C GLY A 117 10.49 -3.70 -12.66
N LYS A 118 10.20 -4.88 -13.18
CA LYS A 118 10.90 -5.46 -14.34
C LYS A 118 10.69 -4.60 -15.58
N LYS A 119 9.51 -4.00 -15.68
CA LYS A 119 9.18 -2.95 -16.64
C LYS A 119 8.68 -1.71 -15.94
N THR A 120 8.34 -0.69 -16.72
CA THR A 120 7.65 0.49 -16.21
C THR A 120 6.22 0.42 -16.69
N ASP A 121 5.29 0.37 -15.75
CA ASP A 121 3.86 0.30 -16.01
C ASP A 121 3.14 1.43 -15.27
N ARG A 122 1.91 1.70 -15.71
CA ARG A 122 1.12 2.80 -15.18
C ARG A 122 -0.36 2.42 -15.12
N PRO A 123 -0.78 1.72 -14.05
CA PRO A 123 -2.18 1.46 -13.79
C PRO A 123 -3.03 2.72 -13.83
N ASP A 124 -4.27 2.60 -14.34
CA ASP A 124 -5.19 3.73 -14.45
C ASP A 124 -5.54 4.30 -13.08
N MET A 125 -5.85 3.44 -12.11
CA MET A 125 -6.08 3.84 -10.72
C MET A 125 -5.53 2.81 -9.73
N VAL A 126 -4.97 3.31 -8.63
CA VAL A 126 -4.57 2.52 -7.45
C VAL A 126 -5.25 3.12 -6.23
N VAL A 127 -5.89 2.27 -5.44
CA VAL A 127 -6.50 2.66 -4.15
C VAL A 127 -5.54 2.32 -3.03
N PHE A 128 -5.28 3.30 -2.18
CA PHE A 128 -4.44 3.16 -1.00
C PHE A 128 -5.28 3.25 0.27
N LEU A 129 -4.97 2.40 1.23
CA LEU A 129 -5.48 2.42 2.58
C LEU A 129 -4.30 2.57 3.54
N ASN A 130 -4.25 3.67 4.28
CA ASN A 130 -3.15 3.96 5.21
C ASN A 130 -1.75 3.81 4.56
N GLY A 131 -1.62 4.23 3.29
CA GLY A 131 -0.38 4.15 2.52
C GLY A 131 -0.08 2.79 1.87
N LEU A 132 -0.91 1.77 2.08
CA LEU A 132 -0.79 0.45 1.44
C LEU A 132 -1.67 0.39 0.19
N PRO A 133 -1.16 -0.04 -0.99
CA PRO A 133 -1.97 -0.27 -2.16
C PRO A 133 -2.84 -1.51 -1.96
N ILE A 134 -4.15 -1.34 -1.97
CA ILE A 134 -5.11 -2.44 -1.69
C ILE A 134 -5.96 -2.84 -2.90
N ALA A 135 -6.04 -1.99 -3.92
CA ALA A 135 -6.77 -2.30 -5.14
C ALA A 135 -6.19 -1.58 -6.36
N ILE A 136 -6.28 -2.24 -7.50
CA ILE A 136 -5.89 -1.71 -8.81
C ILE A 136 -7.12 -1.76 -9.71
N ILE A 137 -7.37 -0.67 -10.43
CA ILE A 137 -8.51 -0.54 -11.33
C ILE A 137 -8.00 -0.14 -12.71
N GLU A 138 -8.33 -0.94 -13.71
CA GLU A 138 -8.11 -0.68 -15.12
C GLU A 138 -9.42 -0.29 -15.79
N LEU A 139 -9.41 0.85 -16.47
CA LEU A 139 -10.55 1.38 -17.18
C LEU A 139 -10.46 1.01 -18.67
N LYS A 140 -11.57 0.63 -19.27
CA LYS A 140 -11.67 0.41 -20.70
C LYS A 140 -12.71 1.38 -21.27
N ASN A 141 -12.38 1.98 -22.40
CA ASN A 141 -13.30 2.86 -23.09
C ASN A 141 -14.44 2.02 -23.70
N PRO A 142 -15.69 2.21 -23.29
CA PRO A 142 -16.83 1.44 -23.82
C PRO A 142 -17.11 1.72 -25.31
N ALA A 143 -16.57 2.81 -25.87
CA ALA A 143 -16.67 3.13 -27.29
C ALA A 143 -15.63 2.40 -28.15
N ASP A 144 -14.65 1.71 -27.55
CA ASP A 144 -13.71 0.86 -28.28
C ASP A 144 -14.32 -0.52 -28.50
N GLU A 145 -14.69 -0.83 -29.75
CA GLU A 145 -15.26 -2.13 -30.14
C GLU A 145 -14.36 -3.30 -29.79
N THR A 146 -13.05 -3.07 -29.55
CA THR A 146 -12.08 -4.08 -29.13
C THR A 146 -11.90 -4.13 -27.62
N ALA A 147 -12.53 -3.23 -26.85
CA ALA A 147 -12.47 -3.22 -25.41
C ALA A 147 -13.27 -4.41 -24.86
N ASP A 148 -12.58 -5.33 -24.20
CA ASP A 148 -13.23 -6.45 -23.53
C ASP A 148 -12.61 -6.68 -22.14
N VAL A 149 -13.37 -7.37 -21.30
CA VAL A 149 -12.95 -7.74 -19.93
C VAL A 149 -11.70 -8.61 -19.96
N SER A 150 -11.54 -9.46 -21.00
CA SER A 150 -10.38 -10.33 -21.14
C SER A 150 -9.09 -9.53 -21.32
N LYS A 151 -9.12 -8.42 -22.05
CA LYS A 151 -7.97 -7.53 -22.22
C LYS A 151 -7.59 -6.84 -20.91
N ALA A 152 -8.59 -6.33 -20.15
CA ALA A 152 -8.35 -5.75 -18.83
C ALA A 152 -7.75 -6.78 -17.86
N PHE A 153 -8.30 -7.99 -17.85
CA PHE A 153 -7.79 -9.10 -17.05
C PHE A 153 -6.35 -9.46 -17.39
N ASN A 154 -6.04 -9.59 -18.70
CA ASN A 154 -4.69 -9.87 -19.15
C ASN A 154 -3.71 -8.75 -18.80
N GLN A 155 -4.14 -7.50 -18.83
CA GLN A 155 -3.32 -6.36 -18.42
C GLN A 155 -2.98 -6.43 -16.94
N ILE A 156 -3.94 -6.74 -16.05
CA ILE A 156 -3.69 -6.95 -14.62
C ILE A 156 -2.75 -8.14 -14.40
N LYS A 157 -2.92 -9.24 -15.15
CA LYS A 157 -1.99 -10.39 -15.13
C LYS A 157 -0.56 -10.00 -15.51
N ASN A 158 -0.40 -9.15 -16.51
CA ASN A 158 0.91 -8.63 -16.91
C ASN A 158 1.52 -7.80 -15.78
N TYR A 159 0.76 -6.93 -15.13
CA TYR A 159 1.23 -6.16 -13.98
C TYR A 159 1.72 -7.04 -12.84
N GLN A 160 1.03 -8.15 -12.51
CA GLN A 160 1.52 -9.12 -11.51
C GLN A 160 2.91 -9.66 -11.83
N THR A 161 3.25 -9.77 -13.11
CA THR A 161 4.56 -10.27 -13.56
C THR A 161 5.61 -9.16 -13.66
N GLU A 162 5.21 -7.96 -14.07
CA GLU A 162 6.10 -6.86 -14.45
C GLU A 162 6.35 -5.87 -13.30
N ILE A 163 5.33 -5.62 -12.48
CA ILE A 163 5.35 -4.73 -11.30
C ILE A 163 4.77 -5.42 -10.06
N GLY A 164 5.16 -6.68 -9.85
CA GLY A 164 4.60 -7.57 -8.82
C GLY A 164 4.59 -6.97 -7.41
N GLN A 165 5.55 -6.10 -7.08
CA GLN A 165 5.61 -5.42 -5.78
C GLN A 165 4.36 -4.55 -5.47
N LEU A 166 3.58 -4.15 -6.48
CA LEU A 166 2.32 -3.43 -6.27
C LEU A 166 1.21 -4.34 -5.73
N PHE A 167 1.35 -5.65 -5.91
CA PHE A 167 0.35 -6.65 -5.51
C PHE A 167 0.67 -7.34 -4.18
N GLU A 168 1.76 -6.98 -3.51
CA GLU A 168 2.13 -7.59 -2.23
C GLU A 168 1.10 -7.31 -1.12
N PRO A 169 0.54 -6.08 -1.01
CA PRO A 169 -0.49 -5.76 -0.02
C PRO A 169 -1.92 -6.02 -0.50
N SER A 170 -2.13 -6.32 -1.78
CA SER A 170 -3.48 -6.40 -2.39
C SER A 170 -3.97 -7.83 -2.64
#